data_bc5a5a56dae774837bd73f37d8827ad5
#
_entry.id   bc5a5a56dae774837bd73f37d8827ad5
#
_cell.length_a   1.000
_cell.length_b   1.000
_cell.length_c   1.000
_cell.angle_alpha   90.00
_cell.angle_beta   90.00
_cell.angle_gamma   90.00
#
_symmetry.space_group_name_H-M   'P 1'
#
loop_
_entity.id
_entity.type
_entity.pdbx_description
1 polymer ?
#
loop_
_entity_poly.entity_id
_entity_poly.type
_entity_poly.pdbx_seq_one_letter_code
_entity_poly.pdbx_strand_id
1 'polypeptide(L)'
;YLRSNLMSSLIDTYIFNLQQNNILNSYFEINTVFNSSPDNTFNDVPNQNVVLGFITSANLTTQDIRKSDQNIDIYYVKSLINQLINDTQLEPIIKPGFHQNYSFSIFKNNEIVGHFGQLSTELQNNFEIENEVFLGEIYVNKLNLNELKLINYKPLSQYPFIKFDLSFSVPVEFSAHL
;
A
#
# COMPACT_ATOMS: atom_id res chain seq x y z
N TYR A 1 21.73 -13.07 7.15
CA TYR A 1 20.33 -13.33 7.56
C TYR A 1 19.42 -13.22 6.36
N LEU A 2 18.48 -14.17 6.23
CA LEU A 2 17.44 -14.09 5.21
C LEU A 2 16.36 -13.08 5.66
N ARG A 3 15.95 -12.17 4.76
CA ARG A 3 14.96 -11.14 5.10
C ARG A 3 13.54 -11.72 5.07
N SER A 4 12.73 -11.35 6.05
CA SER A 4 11.33 -11.76 6.17
C SER A 4 10.35 -10.76 5.54
N ASN A 5 10.80 -9.53 5.23
CA ASN A 5 10.00 -8.46 4.62
C ASN A 5 10.90 -7.49 3.85
N LEU A 6 10.29 -6.65 3.02
CA LEU A 6 10.97 -5.57 2.28
C LEU A 6 10.84 -4.20 2.97
N MET A 7 9.96 -4.07 3.95
CA MET A 7 9.66 -2.77 4.57
C MET A 7 10.90 -2.16 5.22
N SER A 8 11.72 -2.95 5.92
CA SER A 8 12.94 -2.43 6.55
C SER A 8 13.92 -1.84 5.54
N SER A 9 14.18 -2.55 4.43
CA SER A 9 15.09 -2.06 3.39
C SER A 9 14.55 -0.82 2.67
N LEU A 10 13.23 -0.74 2.49
CA LEU A 10 12.59 0.44 1.90
C LEU A 10 12.67 1.65 2.82
N ILE A 11 12.47 1.47 4.13
CA ILE A 11 12.64 2.55 5.12
C ILE A 11 14.09 3.04 5.11
N ASP A 12 15.06 2.13 5.16
CA ASP A 12 16.50 2.50 5.12
C ASP A 12 16.83 3.28 3.83
N THR A 13 16.31 2.82 2.68
CA THR A 13 16.49 3.51 1.40
C THR A 13 15.85 4.89 1.41
N TYR A 14 14.64 5.01 1.96
CA TYR A 14 13.93 6.28 2.08
C TYR A 14 14.71 7.28 2.94
N ILE A 15 15.18 6.86 4.13
CA ILE A 15 15.96 7.68 5.05
C ILE A 15 17.27 8.14 4.39
N PHE A 16 18.00 7.20 3.74
CA PHE A 16 19.23 7.53 3.03
C PHE A 16 19.01 8.62 1.99
N ASN A 17 17.98 8.50 1.18
CA ASN A 17 17.66 9.49 0.15
C ASN A 17 17.20 10.83 0.75
N LEU A 18 16.43 10.80 1.83
CA LEU A 18 16.03 12.00 2.56
C LEU A 18 17.26 12.79 3.05
N GLN A 19 18.24 12.11 3.63
CA GLN A 19 19.49 12.70 4.10
C GLN A 19 20.35 13.29 2.96
N GLN A 20 20.22 12.76 1.75
CA GLN A 20 20.90 13.27 0.55
C GLN A 20 20.11 14.39 -0.14
N ASN A 21 19.00 14.88 0.44
CA ASN A 21 18.09 15.84 -0.18
C ASN A 21 17.58 15.41 -1.56
N ASN A 22 17.42 14.11 -1.79
CA ASN A 22 16.82 13.60 -3.00
C ASN A 22 15.32 13.88 -3.00
N ILE A 23 14.81 14.49 -4.07
CA ILE A 23 13.41 14.92 -4.21
C ILE A 23 12.45 13.75 -4.42
N LEU A 24 12.97 12.58 -4.83
CA LEU A 24 12.14 11.39 -5.06
C LEU A 24 11.68 10.80 -3.72
N ASN A 25 10.38 10.87 -3.48
CA ASN A 25 9.78 10.48 -2.21
C ASN A 25 8.99 9.15 -2.31
N SER A 26 9.14 8.41 -3.41
CA SER A 26 8.46 7.14 -3.64
C SER A 26 9.39 6.11 -4.25
N TYR A 27 9.41 4.93 -3.65
CA TYR A 27 10.27 3.81 -4.05
C TYR A 27 9.46 2.52 -4.04
N PHE A 28 9.82 1.58 -4.89
CA PHE A 28 9.32 0.23 -4.83
C PHE A 28 10.43 -0.78 -5.10
N GLU A 29 10.25 -1.98 -4.58
CA GLU A 29 11.14 -3.12 -4.80
C GLU A 29 10.30 -4.38 -5.03
N ILE A 30 10.69 -5.20 -6.01
CA ILE A 30 10.13 -6.55 -6.16
C ILE A 30 11.26 -7.53 -5.87
N ASN A 31 11.08 -8.34 -4.83
CA ASN A 31 12.11 -9.28 -4.44
C ASN A 31 11.52 -10.46 -3.63
N THR A 32 12.37 -11.45 -3.37
CA THR A 32 12.01 -12.62 -2.58
C THR A 32 12.22 -12.37 -1.10
N VAL A 33 11.22 -12.72 -0.29
CA VAL A 33 11.28 -12.78 1.18
C VAL A 33 11.17 -14.24 1.64
N PHE A 34 11.69 -14.51 2.83
CA PHE A 34 11.82 -15.85 3.37
C PHE A 34 11.08 -15.92 4.70
N ASN A 35 10.12 -16.82 4.81
CA ASN A 35 9.42 -17.09 6.05
C ASN A 35 9.92 -18.40 6.65
N SER A 36 10.04 -18.43 7.97
CA SER A 36 10.35 -19.69 8.68
C SER A 36 9.23 -20.69 8.44
N SER A 37 9.60 -21.92 8.10
CA SER A 37 8.64 -23.02 8.07
C SER A 37 8.11 -23.27 9.49
N PRO A 38 6.78 -23.51 9.69
CA PRO A 38 6.22 -23.74 11.01
C PRO A 38 6.78 -24.99 11.71
N ASP A 39 7.33 -25.93 10.96
CA ASP A 39 7.79 -27.23 11.46
C ASP A 39 9.31 -27.28 11.68
N ASN A 40 9.92 -26.36 12.28
CA ASN A 40 11.32 -26.34 12.80
C ASN A 40 12.20 -27.58 12.57
N THR A 41 11.99 -28.34 11.50
CA THR A 41 12.82 -29.48 11.12
C THR A 41 14.03 -28.95 10.34
N PHE A 42 15.22 -29.38 10.72
CA PHE A 42 16.52 -28.93 10.18
C PHE A 42 16.70 -29.11 8.66
N ASN A 43 15.72 -29.71 7.97
CA ASN A 43 15.72 -29.97 6.53
C ASN A 43 14.73 -29.12 5.72
N ASP A 44 13.98 -28.19 6.35
CA ASP A 44 12.98 -27.40 5.63
C ASP A 44 13.62 -26.18 4.99
N VAL A 45 13.53 -26.13 3.67
CA VAL A 45 13.85 -24.94 2.89
C VAL A 45 12.86 -23.84 3.29
N PRO A 46 13.32 -22.62 3.69
CA PRO A 46 12.44 -21.53 4.03
C PRO A 46 11.41 -21.27 2.93
N ASN A 47 10.16 -21.03 3.32
CA ASN A 47 9.14 -20.69 2.35
C ASN A 47 9.48 -19.35 1.69
N GLN A 48 9.47 -19.32 0.37
CA GLN A 48 9.88 -18.19 -0.46
C GLN A 48 8.64 -17.52 -1.05
N ASN A 49 8.51 -16.22 -0.85
CA ASN A 49 7.44 -15.42 -1.45
C ASN A 49 8.04 -14.26 -2.24
N VAL A 50 7.56 -14.08 -3.46
CA VAL A 50 7.86 -12.88 -4.24
C VAL A 50 6.94 -11.78 -3.78
N VAL A 51 7.52 -10.67 -3.34
CA VAL A 51 6.81 -9.53 -2.75
C VAL A 51 7.13 -8.27 -3.52
N LEU A 52 6.10 -7.48 -3.81
CA LEU A 52 6.21 -6.08 -4.20
C LEU A 52 6.11 -5.25 -2.92
N GLY A 53 7.20 -4.64 -2.51
CA GLY A 53 7.21 -3.63 -1.45
C GLY A 53 7.19 -2.22 -2.03
N PHE A 54 6.53 -1.29 -1.36
CA PHE A 54 6.53 0.12 -1.73
C PHE A 54 6.57 1.02 -0.51
N ILE A 55 7.10 2.23 -0.70
CA ILE A 55 7.10 3.32 0.28
C ILE A 55 6.88 4.64 -0.45
N THR A 56 6.07 5.53 0.11
CA THR A 56 5.80 6.86 -0.45
C THR A 56 5.58 7.89 0.65
N SER A 57 6.05 9.11 0.46
CA SER A 57 5.80 10.25 1.34
C SER A 57 4.52 10.97 0.96
N ALA A 58 3.88 11.63 1.92
CA ALA A 58 2.69 12.45 1.73
C ALA A 58 2.91 13.60 0.73
N ASN A 59 4.12 14.15 0.66
CA ASN A 59 4.46 15.26 -0.22
C ASN A 59 5.16 14.75 -1.47
N LEU A 60 4.43 14.57 -2.57
CA LEU A 60 5.02 14.42 -3.89
C LEU A 60 5.34 15.80 -4.47
N THR A 61 6.58 16.22 -4.33
CA THR A 61 7.10 17.36 -5.08
C THR A 61 7.26 16.93 -6.54
N THR A 62 6.35 17.33 -7.40
CA THR A 62 6.52 17.10 -8.84
C THR A 62 7.35 18.24 -9.40
N GLN A 63 8.47 17.95 -10.06
CA GLN A 63 9.24 18.94 -10.83
C GLN A 63 8.49 19.41 -12.11
N ASP A 64 7.28 18.92 -12.33
CA ASP A 64 6.50 19.31 -13.49
C ASP A 64 5.76 20.62 -13.21
N ILE A 65 6.18 21.69 -13.89
CA ILE A 65 5.59 23.04 -13.84
C ILE A 65 4.06 23.03 -14.09
N ARG A 66 3.52 21.98 -14.65
CA ARG A 66 2.10 21.82 -15.00
C ARG A 66 1.28 21.06 -13.96
N LYS A 67 1.92 20.45 -12.99
CA LYS A 67 1.25 19.69 -11.94
C LYS A 67 1.43 20.41 -10.61
N SER A 68 0.31 20.71 -9.95
CA SER A 68 0.34 21.10 -8.55
C SER A 68 0.89 19.97 -7.68
N ASP A 69 1.60 20.31 -6.63
CA ASP A 69 2.01 19.36 -5.61
C ASP A 69 0.82 18.51 -5.17
N GLN A 70 0.92 17.20 -5.33
CA GLN A 70 -0.13 16.28 -4.91
C GLN A 70 0.16 15.86 -3.48
N ASN A 71 -0.81 16.11 -2.62
CA ASN A 71 -0.78 15.57 -1.28
C ASN A 71 -1.25 14.11 -1.34
N ILE A 72 -0.35 13.17 -1.00
CA ILE A 72 -0.67 11.76 -0.88
C ILE A 72 -1.23 11.52 0.52
N ASP A 73 -2.43 10.99 0.56
CA ASP A 73 -3.06 10.52 1.77
C ASP A 73 -3.34 9.01 1.69
N ILE A 74 -3.90 8.45 2.74
CA ILE A 74 -4.26 7.03 2.80
C ILE A 74 -5.28 6.64 1.71
N TYR A 75 -6.15 7.56 1.29
CA TYR A 75 -7.15 7.31 0.25
C TYR A 75 -6.49 7.22 -1.13
N TYR A 76 -5.46 8.04 -1.38
CA TYR A 76 -4.65 7.92 -2.58
C TYR A 76 -3.96 6.55 -2.66
N VAL A 77 -3.36 6.09 -1.55
CA VAL A 77 -2.72 4.76 -1.50
C VAL A 77 -3.74 3.65 -1.70
N LYS A 78 -4.93 3.72 -1.09
CA LYS A 78 -6.05 2.80 -1.36
C LYS A 78 -6.41 2.76 -2.85
N SER A 79 -6.50 3.93 -3.48
CA SER A 79 -6.79 4.02 -4.91
C SER A 79 -5.73 3.36 -5.78
N LEU A 80 -4.44 3.55 -5.45
CA LEU A 80 -3.33 2.88 -6.15
C LEU A 80 -3.41 1.35 -6.02
N ILE A 81 -3.69 0.86 -4.82
CA ILE A 81 -3.86 -0.58 -4.58
C ILE A 81 -5.01 -1.15 -5.42
N ASN A 82 -6.16 -0.47 -5.44
CA ASN A 82 -7.32 -0.88 -6.23
C ASN A 82 -7.07 -0.82 -7.74
N GLN A 83 -6.21 0.10 -8.21
CA GLN A 83 -5.79 0.15 -9.61
C GLN A 83 -4.82 -0.98 -9.97
N LEU A 84 -3.91 -1.32 -9.04
CA LEU A 84 -2.92 -2.37 -9.22
C LEU A 84 -3.55 -3.77 -9.14
N ILE A 85 -4.47 -3.95 -8.19
CA ILE A 85 -5.13 -5.24 -7.94
C ILE A 85 -6.65 -5.01 -7.99
N ASN A 86 -7.28 -5.51 -9.04
CA ASN A 86 -8.73 -5.40 -9.17
C ASN A 86 -9.45 -6.27 -8.13
N ASP A 87 -10.67 -5.84 -7.75
CA ASP A 87 -11.59 -6.60 -6.89
C ASP A 87 -10.96 -6.95 -5.52
N THR A 88 -10.34 -5.94 -4.87
CA THR A 88 -9.79 -6.08 -3.52
C THR A 88 -10.78 -5.59 -2.45
N GLN A 89 -10.72 -6.23 -1.29
CA GLN A 89 -11.36 -5.76 -0.06
C GLN A 89 -10.26 -5.34 0.91
N LEU A 90 -10.47 -4.21 1.60
CA LEU A 90 -9.51 -3.64 2.53
C LEU A 90 -10.09 -3.69 3.93
N GLU A 91 -9.43 -4.40 4.84
CA GLU A 91 -9.85 -4.51 6.24
C GLU A 91 -8.84 -3.86 7.17
N PRO A 92 -9.29 -3.03 8.12
CA PRO A 92 -8.38 -2.47 9.12
C PRO A 92 -7.68 -3.56 9.92
N ILE A 93 -6.39 -3.37 10.19
CA ILE A 93 -5.61 -4.25 11.06
C ILE A 93 -4.78 -3.45 12.05
N ILE A 94 -4.35 -4.10 13.13
CA ILE A 94 -3.32 -3.57 14.02
C ILE A 94 -2.07 -4.41 13.80
N LYS A 95 -1.02 -3.81 13.24
CA LYS A 95 0.23 -4.49 12.94
C LYS A 95 1.41 -3.62 13.41
N PRO A 96 2.42 -4.20 14.08
CA PRO A 96 3.62 -3.46 14.48
C PRO A 96 4.26 -2.74 13.29
N GLY A 97 4.74 -1.51 13.53
CA GLY A 97 5.35 -0.67 12.51
C GLY A 97 4.37 0.22 11.75
N PHE A 98 3.07 -0.05 11.84
CA PHE A 98 2.03 0.79 11.23
C PHE A 98 1.28 1.62 12.26
N HIS A 99 0.72 2.73 11.81
CA HIS A 99 -0.20 3.56 12.59
C HIS A 99 -1.50 2.79 12.86
N GLN A 100 -2.00 2.84 14.12
CA GLN A 100 -3.13 2.01 14.57
C GLN A 100 -4.42 2.18 13.73
N ASN A 101 -4.71 3.43 13.28
CA ASN A 101 -5.94 3.73 12.57
C ASN A 101 -5.79 3.74 11.04
N TYR A 102 -4.54 3.65 10.54
CA TYR A 102 -4.25 3.78 9.10
C TYR A 102 -3.41 2.60 8.62
N SER A 103 -3.85 1.38 8.96
CA SER A 103 -3.24 0.13 8.49
C SER A 103 -4.32 -0.86 8.06
N PHE A 104 -4.05 -1.55 6.94
CA PHE A 104 -5.02 -2.38 6.25
C PHE A 104 -4.40 -3.67 5.73
N SER A 105 -5.15 -4.76 5.84
CA SER A 105 -4.93 -5.99 5.07
C SER A 105 -5.62 -5.85 3.72
N ILE A 106 -4.98 -6.36 2.68
CA ILE A 106 -5.51 -6.45 1.32
C ILE A 106 -6.00 -7.87 1.11
N PHE A 107 -7.30 -8.03 0.90
CA PHE A 107 -7.91 -9.31 0.57
C PHE A 107 -8.25 -9.40 -0.91
N LYS A 108 -8.01 -10.55 -1.49
CA LYS A 108 -8.52 -10.95 -2.81
C LYS A 108 -9.02 -12.38 -2.72
N ASN A 109 -10.25 -12.65 -3.15
CA ASN A 109 -10.87 -13.97 -3.07
C ASN A 109 -10.81 -14.59 -1.66
N ASN A 110 -11.06 -13.79 -0.62
CA ASN A 110 -10.99 -14.17 0.80
C ASN A 110 -9.57 -14.59 1.28
N GLU A 111 -8.53 -14.32 0.52
CA GLU A 111 -7.15 -14.57 0.90
C GLU A 111 -6.41 -13.25 1.10
N ILE A 112 -5.57 -13.16 2.16
CA ILE A 112 -4.69 -12.01 2.36
C ILE A 112 -3.58 -12.04 1.31
N VAL A 113 -3.57 -11.01 0.44
CA VAL A 113 -2.57 -10.82 -0.60
C VAL A 113 -1.58 -9.70 -0.30
N GLY A 114 -1.74 -8.98 0.81
CA GLY A 114 -0.82 -7.95 1.21
C GLY A 114 -1.27 -7.15 2.42
N HIS A 115 -0.45 -6.17 2.78
CA HIS A 115 -0.70 -5.21 3.84
C HIS A 115 -0.14 -3.85 3.45
N PHE A 116 -0.78 -2.78 3.89
CA PHE A 116 -0.24 -1.44 3.75
C PHE A 116 -0.77 -0.52 4.86
N GLY A 117 -0.11 0.60 5.04
CA GLY A 117 -0.55 1.60 6.01
C GLY A 117 0.41 2.76 6.12
N GLN A 118 0.09 3.68 7.00
CA GLN A 118 0.96 4.76 7.41
C GLN A 118 2.02 4.21 8.37
N LEU A 119 3.25 4.68 8.27
CA LEU A 119 4.31 4.37 9.22
C LEU A 119 3.89 4.84 10.63
N SER A 120 4.18 4.05 11.66
CA SER A 120 3.83 4.41 13.03
C SER A 120 4.54 5.69 13.47
N THR A 121 3.88 6.50 14.29
CA THR A 121 4.44 7.74 14.84
C THR A 121 5.73 7.49 15.62
N GLU A 122 5.81 6.35 16.30
CA GLU A 122 7.02 5.95 17.02
C GLU A 122 8.22 5.78 16.08
N LEU A 123 8.05 5.07 14.97
CA LEU A 123 9.12 4.88 13.97
C LEU A 123 9.44 6.18 13.24
N GLN A 124 8.42 7.02 12.91
CA GLN A 124 8.66 8.32 12.32
C GLN A 124 9.55 9.19 13.23
N ASN A 125 9.25 9.24 14.53
CA ASN A 125 10.05 9.98 15.50
C ASN A 125 11.46 9.40 15.65
N ASN A 126 11.61 8.08 15.71
CA ASN A 126 12.91 7.42 15.87
C ASN A 126 13.83 7.65 14.67
N PHE A 127 13.27 7.81 13.49
CA PHE A 127 14.00 8.05 12.24
C PHE A 127 14.03 9.52 11.82
N GLU A 128 13.50 10.43 12.64
CA GLU A 128 13.42 11.88 12.37
C GLU A 128 12.71 12.20 11.03
N ILE A 129 11.65 11.44 10.72
CA ILE A 129 10.85 11.63 9.52
C ILE A 129 9.70 12.60 9.83
N GLU A 130 9.74 13.80 9.26
CA GLU A 130 8.75 14.85 9.51
C GLU A 130 7.44 14.63 8.74
N ASN A 131 7.52 14.06 7.54
CA ASN A 131 6.35 13.85 6.69
C ASN A 131 5.66 12.53 7.00
N GLU A 132 4.35 12.46 6.74
CA GLU A 132 3.64 11.20 6.73
C GLU A 132 4.20 10.30 5.62
N VAL A 133 4.44 9.03 5.97
CA VAL A 133 4.98 8.03 5.06
C VAL A 133 4.04 6.84 5.04
N PHE A 134 3.70 6.39 3.85
CA PHE A 134 2.89 5.20 3.60
C PHE A 134 3.77 4.12 3.00
N LEU A 135 3.60 2.89 3.47
CA LEU A 135 4.34 1.73 2.97
C LEU A 135 3.46 0.49 2.96
N GLY A 136 3.88 -0.50 2.18
CA GLY A 136 3.15 -1.75 2.11
C GLY A 136 3.88 -2.83 1.36
N GLU A 137 3.32 -4.02 1.45
CA GLU A 137 3.79 -5.24 0.78
C GLU A 137 2.63 -5.98 0.14
N ILE A 138 2.83 -6.46 -1.08
CA ILE A 138 1.88 -7.26 -1.85
C ILE A 138 2.57 -8.56 -2.25
N TYR A 139 1.98 -9.70 -1.90
CA TYR A 139 2.47 -11.03 -2.25
C TYR A 139 2.13 -11.35 -3.70
N VAL A 140 3.09 -11.14 -4.60
CA VAL A 140 2.91 -11.27 -6.06
C VAL A 140 2.52 -12.69 -6.47
N ASN A 141 3.07 -13.69 -5.81
CA ASN A 141 2.75 -15.10 -6.07
C ASN A 141 1.33 -15.52 -5.68
N LYS A 142 0.62 -14.70 -4.89
CA LYS A 142 -0.81 -14.88 -4.57
C LYS A 142 -1.75 -14.17 -5.55
N LEU A 143 -1.19 -13.36 -6.45
CA LEU A 143 -1.95 -12.66 -7.47
C LEU A 143 -2.02 -13.51 -8.74
N ASN A 144 -3.22 -13.67 -9.29
CA ASN A 144 -3.38 -14.28 -10.61
C ASN A 144 -3.09 -13.22 -11.69
N LEU A 145 -1.81 -13.10 -12.09
CA LEU A 145 -1.34 -12.11 -13.07
C LEU A 145 -1.83 -12.38 -14.50
N ASN A 146 -2.43 -13.54 -14.76
CA ASN A 146 -2.95 -13.91 -16.08
C ASN A 146 -4.33 -13.29 -16.38
N GLU A 147 -4.97 -12.69 -15.39
CA GLU A 147 -6.23 -11.97 -15.58
C GLU A 147 -6.01 -10.51 -16.01
N LEU A 148 -5.37 -10.32 -17.17
CA LEU A 148 -5.36 -9.01 -17.80
C LEU A 148 -6.78 -8.67 -18.24
N LYS A 149 -7.46 -7.80 -17.50
CA LYS A 149 -8.73 -7.21 -17.98
C LYS A 149 -8.41 -6.35 -19.20
N LEU A 150 -8.87 -6.80 -20.35
CA LEU A 150 -8.89 -5.94 -21.53
C LEU A 150 -9.73 -4.69 -21.19
N ILE A 151 -9.08 -3.54 -21.23
CA ILE A 151 -9.77 -2.25 -21.03
C ILE A 151 -10.68 -2.05 -22.24
N ASN A 152 -11.97 -2.34 -22.10
CA ASN A 152 -12.96 -2.01 -23.10
C ASN A 152 -13.28 -0.53 -23.03
N TYR A 153 -13.08 0.16 -24.13
CA TYR A 153 -13.51 1.55 -24.27
C TYR A 153 -15.03 1.64 -24.06
N LYS A 154 -15.44 2.45 -23.09
CA LYS A 154 -16.86 2.85 -22.93
C LYS A 154 -16.99 4.26 -23.45
N PRO A 155 -17.83 4.50 -24.46
CA PRO A 155 -18.07 5.85 -24.96
C PRO A 155 -18.63 6.73 -23.83
N LEU A 156 -18.19 7.99 -23.80
CA LEU A 156 -18.72 8.95 -22.85
C LEU A 156 -20.21 9.15 -23.10
N SER A 157 -20.99 9.27 -22.03
CA SER A 157 -22.41 9.57 -22.14
C SER A 157 -22.62 10.91 -22.87
N GLN A 158 -23.45 10.91 -23.89
CA GLN A 158 -23.85 12.12 -24.59
C GLN A 158 -24.94 12.93 -23.87
N TYR A 159 -25.47 12.35 -22.77
CA TYR A 159 -26.50 13.01 -21.96
C TYR A 159 -25.86 13.79 -20.81
N PRO A 160 -26.44 14.96 -20.46
CA PRO A 160 -26.01 15.72 -19.31
C PRO A 160 -26.19 14.88 -18.02
N PHE A 161 -25.26 15.02 -17.07
CA PHE A 161 -25.37 14.35 -15.78
C PHE A 161 -26.39 15.07 -14.88
N ILE A 162 -27.09 14.29 -14.06
CA ILE A 162 -27.99 14.80 -13.03
C ILE A 162 -27.27 14.57 -11.68
N LYS A 163 -27.22 15.61 -10.84
CA LYS A 163 -26.70 15.50 -9.46
C LYS A 163 -27.87 15.18 -8.52
N PHE A 164 -27.66 14.19 -7.67
CA PHE A 164 -28.55 13.87 -6.57
C PHE A 164 -27.76 13.96 -5.26
N ASP A 165 -28.33 14.63 -4.27
CA ASP A 165 -27.82 14.62 -2.92
C ASP A 165 -28.68 13.67 -2.09
N LEU A 166 -28.03 12.66 -1.50
CA LEU A 166 -28.69 11.66 -0.66
C LEU A 166 -28.13 11.79 0.77
N SER A 167 -29.04 11.88 1.74
CA SER A 167 -28.70 11.88 3.15
C SER A 167 -29.23 10.63 3.81
N PHE A 168 -28.36 9.94 4.55
CA PHE A 168 -28.70 8.73 5.28
C PHE A 168 -28.40 8.89 6.76
N SER A 169 -29.30 8.40 7.62
CA SER A 169 -28.99 8.16 9.01
C SER A 169 -28.64 6.68 9.18
N VAL A 170 -27.45 6.45 9.72
CA VAL A 170 -26.96 5.07 9.96
C VAL A 170 -26.61 4.91 11.44
N PRO A 171 -26.77 3.71 12.02
CA PRO A 171 -26.26 3.41 13.35
C PRO A 171 -24.75 3.66 13.45
N VAL A 172 -24.26 3.97 14.66
CA VAL A 172 -22.83 4.27 14.89
C VAL A 172 -21.92 3.09 14.56
N GLU A 173 -22.46 1.87 14.68
CA GLU A 173 -21.74 0.61 14.38
C GLU A 173 -21.63 0.34 12.87
N PHE A 174 -22.30 1.11 12.04
CA PHE A 174 -22.28 0.91 10.60
C PHE A 174 -20.94 1.33 10.02
N SER A 175 -20.17 0.37 9.50
CA SER A 175 -18.91 0.65 8.79
C SER A 175 -19.20 1.06 7.35
N ALA A 176 -18.81 2.27 6.97
CA ALA A 176 -18.82 2.69 5.57
C ALA A 176 -17.65 2.04 4.85
N HIS A 177 -17.90 0.96 4.12
CA HIS A 177 -16.95 0.42 3.16
C HIS A 177 -17.00 1.28 1.89
N LEU A 178 -15.95 2.07 1.69
CA LEU A 178 -15.72 2.82 0.45
C LEU A 178 -14.97 1.96 -0.55
#